data_a1eb24158e7e48494a2b5a8982fcea03
#
_entry.id   a1eb24158e7e48494a2b5a8982fcea03
#
_cell.length_a   1.000
_cell.length_b   1.000
_cell.length_c   1.000
_cell.angle_alpha   90.00
_cell.angle_beta   90.00
_cell.angle_gamma   90.00
#
_symmetry.space_group_name_H-M   'P 1'
#
loop_
_entity.id
_entity.type
_entity.pdbx_description
1 polymer ?
#
loop_
_entity_poly.entity_id
_entity_poly.type
_entity_poly.pdbx_seq_one_letter_code
_entity_poly.pdbx_strand_id
1 'polypeptide(L)'
;RQFGAWYPWYAVIVLTLAATISAIDRQVLALMIGPVKRDLQISDTQMGLLLGAAFATLHTLASFPMARLADRYSRKWIIAGGIFCWSLLTAASALAHRYSTLFLARMGVGVSEASLPPAAYSMMSDYFSQKQLPLAVGIFQSATFFGVGFASFVGGPLIQHLEMQPALVVPIVGDMYPWQAAFLVVGLPGVLVAVLAA
;
A
#
# COMPACT_ATOMS: atom_id res chain seq x y z
N ARG A 1 30.32 3.44 11.09
CA ARG A 1 29.83 2.52 10.03
C ARG A 1 29.79 1.10 10.61
N GLN A 2 28.68 0.71 11.24
CA GLN A 2 28.51 -0.60 11.89
C GLN A 2 27.88 -1.66 10.95
N PHE A 3 27.54 -1.30 9.74
CA PHE A 3 26.85 -2.19 8.81
C PHE A 3 27.75 -2.53 7.62
N GLY A 4 27.78 -3.82 7.21
CA GLY A 4 28.50 -4.25 6.02
C GLY A 4 27.99 -3.50 4.77
N ALA A 5 28.81 -3.44 3.71
CA ALA A 5 28.51 -2.68 2.49
C ALA A 5 27.21 -3.09 1.79
N TRP A 6 26.67 -4.28 2.09
CA TRP A 6 25.44 -4.82 1.51
C TRP A 6 24.15 -4.33 2.21
N TYR A 7 24.23 -3.96 3.50
CA TYR A 7 23.04 -3.60 4.30
C TYR A 7 22.27 -2.38 3.75
N PRO A 8 22.93 -1.28 3.31
CA PRO A 8 22.23 -0.16 2.67
C PRO A 8 21.41 -0.58 1.46
N TRP A 9 21.94 -1.48 0.63
CA TRP A 9 21.24 -1.97 -0.56
C TRP A 9 20.08 -2.91 -0.20
N TYR A 10 20.24 -3.76 0.81
CA TYR A 10 19.13 -4.53 1.36
C TYR A 10 17.99 -3.62 1.80
N ALA A 11 18.30 -2.55 2.54
CA ALA A 11 17.29 -1.59 2.97
C ALA A 11 16.56 -0.96 1.76
N VAL A 12 17.29 -0.54 0.71
CA VAL A 12 16.66 0.00 -0.50
C VAL A 12 15.74 -1.03 -1.17
N ILE A 13 16.15 -2.29 -1.26
CA ILE A 13 15.31 -3.36 -1.84
C ILE A 13 14.02 -3.52 -1.04
N VAL A 14 14.09 -3.60 0.28
CA VAL A 14 12.91 -3.75 1.15
C VAL A 14 12.00 -2.51 1.03
N LEU A 15 12.55 -1.31 1.04
CA LEU A 15 11.79 -0.08 0.85
C LEU A 15 11.11 -0.02 -0.53
N THR A 16 11.82 -0.46 -1.57
CA THR A 16 11.27 -0.54 -2.94
C THR A 16 10.14 -1.55 -3.02
N LEU A 17 10.28 -2.72 -2.39
CA LEU A 17 9.20 -3.70 -2.30
C LEU A 17 7.97 -3.15 -1.57
N ALA A 18 8.18 -2.46 -0.45
CA ALA A 18 7.09 -1.81 0.30
C ALA A 18 6.37 -0.77 -0.56
N ALA A 19 7.10 0.10 -1.25
CA ALA A 19 6.54 1.11 -2.14
C ALA A 19 5.82 0.48 -3.36
N THR A 20 6.33 -0.65 -3.87
CA THR A 20 5.69 -1.40 -4.96
C THR A 20 4.33 -1.95 -4.51
N ILE A 21 4.26 -2.57 -3.33
CA ILE A 21 2.99 -3.09 -2.78
C ILE A 21 1.99 -1.96 -2.55
N SER A 22 2.43 -0.82 -2.00
CA SER A 22 1.60 0.36 -1.84
C SER A 22 1.05 0.88 -3.19
N ALA A 23 1.86 0.89 -4.24
CA ALA A 23 1.42 1.27 -5.58
C ALA A 23 0.43 0.26 -6.20
N ILE A 24 0.65 -1.04 -5.97
CA ILE A 24 -0.28 -2.11 -6.38
C ILE A 24 -1.64 -1.91 -5.70
N ASP A 25 -1.66 -1.65 -4.39
CA ASP A 25 -2.88 -1.48 -3.61
C ASP A 25 -3.76 -0.33 -4.16
N ARG A 26 -3.15 0.80 -4.47
CA ARG A 26 -3.87 1.94 -5.07
C ARG A 26 -4.40 1.61 -6.47
N GLN A 27 -3.57 0.94 -7.28
CA GLN A 27 -3.94 0.61 -8.66
C GLN A 27 -5.05 -0.45 -8.72
N VAL A 28 -5.01 -1.44 -7.83
CA VAL A 28 -6.04 -2.49 -7.75
C VAL A 28 -7.42 -1.89 -7.47
N LEU A 29 -7.53 -0.92 -6.54
CA LEU A 29 -8.81 -0.22 -6.32
C LEU A 29 -9.29 0.52 -7.58
N ALA A 30 -8.38 1.15 -8.33
CA ALA A 30 -8.73 1.84 -9.56
C ALA A 30 -9.24 0.86 -10.65
N LEU A 31 -8.70 -0.35 -10.71
CA LEU A 31 -9.19 -1.39 -11.63
C LEU A 31 -10.57 -1.95 -11.25
N MET A 32 -10.97 -1.79 -9.98
CA MET A 32 -12.24 -2.33 -9.45
C MET A 32 -13.36 -1.29 -9.32
N ILE A 33 -13.26 -0.14 -9.99
CA ILE A 33 -14.27 0.94 -9.92
C ILE A 33 -15.67 0.42 -10.25
N GLY A 34 -15.82 -0.31 -11.35
CA GLY A 34 -17.10 -0.85 -11.82
C GLY A 34 -17.74 -1.80 -10.80
N PRO A 35 -17.06 -2.89 -10.42
CA PRO A 35 -17.54 -3.82 -9.40
C PRO A 35 -17.91 -3.17 -8.08
N VAL A 36 -17.02 -2.35 -7.51
CA VAL A 36 -17.25 -1.68 -6.22
C VAL A 36 -18.47 -0.75 -6.27
N LYS A 37 -18.61 0.04 -7.35
CA LYS A 37 -19.78 0.90 -7.54
C LYS A 37 -21.08 0.11 -7.61
N ARG A 38 -21.08 -0.98 -8.39
CA ARG A 38 -22.25 -1.83 -8.56
C ARG A 38 -22.67 -2.49 -7.25
N ASP A 39 -21.71 -3.08 -6.53
CA ASP A 39 -22.02 -3.91 -5.37
C ASP A 39 -22.32 -3.08 -4.11
N LEU A 40 -21.67 -1.92 -3.93
CA LEU A 40 -21.93 -0.99 -2.83
C LEU A 40 -22.98 0.08 -3.16
N GLN A 41 -23.53 0.12 -4.41
CA GLN A 41 -24.53 1.08 -4.88
C GLN A 41 -24.10 2.54 -4.63
N ILE A 42 -22.84 2.88 -4.94
CA ILE A 42 -22.26 4.20 -4.69
C ILE A 42 -22.18 5.07 -5.94
N SER A 43 -22.24 6.39 -5.73
CA SER A 43 -22.16 7.38 -6.81
C SER A 43 -20.72 7.56 -7.31
N ASP A 44 -20.55 8.22 -8.48
CA ASP A 44 -19.25 8.60 -9.02
C ASP A 44 -18.48 9.54 -8.08
N THR A 45 -19.18 10.44 -7.41
CA THR A 45 -18.59 11.33 -6.41
C THR A 45 -18.03 10.54 -5.22
N GLN A 46 -18.78 9.58 -4.70
CA GLN A 46 -18.32 8.71 -3.62
C GLN A 46 -17.13 7.87 -4.03
N MET A 47 -17.14 7.35 -5.25
CA MET A 47 -16.00 6.61 -5.79
C MET A 47 -14.77 7.48 -6.01
N GLY A 48 -14.95 8.70 -6.50
CA GLY A 48 -13.88 9.69 -6.64
C GLY A 48 -13.26 10.09 -5.29
N LEU A 49 -14.06 10.24 -4.24
CA LEU A 49 -13.57 10.47 -2.88
C LEU A 49 -12.76 9.27 -2.37
N LEU A 50 -13.23 8.05 -2.63
CA LEU A 50 -12.56 6.82 -2.22
C LEU A 50 -11.20 6.63 -2.91
N LEU A 51 -11.13 6.93 -4.22
CA LEU A 51 -9.92 6.74 -5.03
C LEU A 51 -8.85 7.81 -4.77
N GLY A 52 -9.25 9.05 -4.55
CA GLY A 52 -8.32 10.16 -4.63
C GLY A 52 -8.38 11.14 -3.47
N ALA A 53 -9.44 11.94 -3.38
CA ALA A 53 -9.45 13.12 -2.55
C ALA A 53 -9.26 12.84 -1.05
N ALA A 54 -9.98 11.86 -0.49
CA ALA A 54 -9.85 11.52 0.92
C ALA A 54 -8.50 10.88 1.23
N PHE A 55 -8.06 9.94 0.39
CA PHE A 55 -6.74 9.30 0.54
C PHE A 55 -5.62 10.34 0.45
N ALA A 56 -5.58 11.15 -0.61
CA ALA A 56 -4.51 12.12 -0.84
C ALA A 56 -4.43 13.19 0.26
N THR A 57 -5.58 13.69 0.71
CA THR A 57 -5.64 14.70 1.77
C THR A 57 -5.08 14.14 3.08
N LEU A 58 -5.55 12.96 3.49
CA LEU A 58 -5.10 12.35 4.75
C LEU A 58 -3.65 11.88 4.70
N HIS A 59 -3.23 11.30 3.58
CA HIS A 59 -1.83 10.94 3.35
C HIS A 59 -0.92 12.16 3.48
N THR A 60 -1.27 13.28 2.83
CA THR A 60 -0.50 14.52 2.92
C THR A 60 -0.47 15.08 4.33
N LEU A 61 -1.63 15.18 4.99
CA LEU A 61 -1.69 15.69 6.37
C LEU A 61 -0.92 14.80 7.36
N ALA A 62 -1.00 13.47 7.21
CA ALA A 62 -0.30 12.52 8.04
C ALA A 62 1.21 12.51 7.78
N SER A 63 1.68 12.88 6.59
CA SER A 63 3.11 12.92 6.27
C SER A 63 3.90 13.87 7.17
N PHE A 64 3.30 14.98 7.60
CA PHE A 64 3.96 15.93 8.52
C PHE A 64 4.24 15.34 9.91
N PRO A 65 3.26 14.77 10.63
CA PRO A 65 3.55 14.12 11.91
C PRO A 65 4.43 12.88 11.73
N MET A 66 4.29 12.10 10.66
CA MET A 66 5.13 10.94 10.39
C MET A 66 6.59 11.31 10.14
N ALA A 67 6.85 12.42 9.46
CA ALA A 67 8.21 12.95 9.32
C ALA A 67 8.82 13.30 10.68
N ARG A 68 8.07 14.00 11.56
CA ARG A 68 8.53 14.32 12.91
C ARG A 68 8.78 13.06 13.78
N LEU A 69 7.95 12.03 13.61
CA LEU A 69 8.16 10.74 14.26
C LEU A 69 9.46 10.09 13.77
N ALA A 70 9.71 10.10 12.45
CA ALA A 70 10.92 9.54 11.85
C ALA A 70 12.21 10.25 12.31
N ASP A 71 12.12 11.53 12.69
CA ASP A 71 13.26 12.28 13.25
C ASP A 71 13.52 11.93 14.72
N ARG A 72 12.50 11.50 15.49
CA ARG A 72 12.60 11.28 16.94
C ARG A 72 12.75 9.81 17.33
N TYR A 73 12.23 8.90 16.52
CA TYR A 73 12.17 7.47 16.80
C TYR A 73 12.92 6.66 15.74
N SER A 74 13.09 5.37 16.00
CA SER A 74 13.71 4.45 15.04
C SER A 74 12.88 4.37 13.75
N ARG A 75 13.45 4.87 12.65
CA ARG A 75 12.82 4.88 11.31
C ARG A 75 12.42 3.48 10.86
N LYS A 76 13.24 2.48 11.19
CA LYS A 76 12.99 1.07 10.93
C LYS A 76 11.64 0.63 11.49
N TRP A 77 11.36 0.90 12.75
CA TRP A 77 10.10 0.53 13.40
C TRP A 77 8.91 1.35 12.91
N ILE A 78 9.12 2.61 12.52
CA ILE A 78 8.07 3.44 11.92
C ILE A 78 7.68 2.88 10.56
N ILE A 79 8.65 2.50 9.72
CA ILE A 79 8.41 1.88 8.42
C ILE A 79 7.72 0.53 8.59
N ALA A 80 8.27 -0.36 9.42
CA ALA A 80 7.70 -1.70 9.65
C ALA A 80 6.27 -1.61 10.21
N GLY A 81 6.04 -0.75 11.19
CA GLY A 81 4.71 -0.51 11.76
C GLY A 81 3.73 0.10 10.76
N GLY A 82 4.18 1.05 9.95
CA GLY A 82 3.38 1.62 8.86
C GLY A 82 2.97 0.55 7.85
N ILE A 83 3.94 -0.25 7.34
CA ILE A 83 3.68 -1.34 6.40
C ILE A 83 2.69 -2.34 7.00
N PHE A 84 2.88 -2.75 8.23
CA PHE A 84 1.98 -3.67 8.92
C PHE A 84 0.56 -3.11 9.02
N CYS A 85 0.41 -1.85 9.47
CA CYS A 85 -0.89 -1.21 9.62
C CYS A 85 -1.64 -1.09 8.29
N TRP A 86 -1.00 -0.56 7.22
CA TRP A 86 -1.71 -0.44 5.95
C TRP A 86 -2.05 -1.80 5.34
N SER A 87 -1.18 -2.80 5.51
CA SER A 87 -1.42 -4.15 5.01
C SER A 87 -2.64 -4.79 5.67
N LEU A 88 -2.78 -4.63 7.00
CA LEU A 88 -3.97 -5.09 7.72
C LEU A 88 -5.23 -4.32 7.31
N LEU A 89 -5.14 -3.00 7.12
CA LEU A 89 -6.28 -2.17 6.70
C LEU A 89 -6.69 -2.46 5.26
N THR A 90 -5.73 -2.77 4.37
CA THR A 90 -6.03 -3.25 3.03
C THR A 90 -6.72 -4.60 3.08
N ALA A 91 -6.22 -5.56 3.85
CA ALA A 91 -6.89 -6.84 4.06
C ALA A 91 -8.29 -6.67 4.71
N ALA A 92 -8.43 -5.76 5.68
CA ALA A 92 -9.71 -5.43 6.31
C ALA A 92 -10.71 -4.79 5.33
N SER A 93 -10.25 -4.14 4.26
CA SER A 93 -11.11 -3.63 3.18
C SER A 93 -11.90 -4.76 2.50
N ALA A 94 -11.41 -5.99 2.54
CA ALA A 94 -12.13 -7.18 2.07
C ALA A 94 -13.39 -7.50 2.88
N LEU A 95 -13.49 -6.99 4.11
CA LEU A 95 -14.66 -7.19 4.98
C LEU A 95 -15.69 -6.06 4.83
N ALA A 96 -15.47 -5.13 3.92
CA ALA A 96 -16.34 -3.98 3.75
C ALA A 96 -17.59 -4.35 2.94
N HIS A 97 -18.75 -4.29 3.58
CA HIS A 97 -20.08 -4.44 2.95
C HIS A 97 -20.81 -3.10 2.76
N ARG A 98 -20.19 -1.98 3.18
CA ARG A 98 -20.76 -0.64 3.09
C ARG A 98 -19.68 0.36 2.69
N TYR A 99 -20.09 1.41 1.97
CA TYR A 99 -19.21 2.51 1.60
C TYR A 99 -18.40 3.07 2.78
N SER A 100 -19.07 3.34 3.90
CA SER A 100 -18.41 3.91 5.09
C SER A 100 -17.29 3.06 5.64
N THR A 101 -17.48 1.74 5.68
CA THR A 101 -16.45 0.79 6.16
C THR A 101 -15.25 0.77 5.22
N LEU A 102 -15.50 0.69 3.90
CA LEU A 102 -14.44 0.74 2.90
C LEU A 102 -13.71 2.08 2.94
N PHE A 103 -14.45 3.18 3.05
CA PHE A 103 -13.91 4.53 3.12
C PHE A 103 -12.99 4.72 4.33
N LEU A 104 -13.42 4.32 5.53
CA LEU A 104 -12.61 4.39 6.74
C LEU A 104 -11.35 3.53 6.66
N ALA A 105 -11.46 2.32 6.11
CA ALA A 105 -10.29 1.47 5.89
C ALA A 105 -9.28 2.15 4.93
N ARG A 106 -9.74 2.71 3.82
CA ARG A 106 -8.90 3.45 2.86
C ARG A 106 -8.27 4.72 3.44
N MET A 107 -9.00 5.44 4.30
CA MET A 107 -8.44 6.55 5.07
C MET A 107 -7.28 6.09 5.96
N GLY A 108 -7.47 4.99 6.69
CA GLY A 108 -6.44 4.41 7.54
C GLY A 108 -5.22 3.93 6.75
N VAL A 109 -5.42 3.34 5.57
CA VAL A 109 -4.33 2.99 4.63
C VAL A 109 -3.54 4.25 4.26
N GLY A 110 -4.20 5.34 3.86
CA GLY A 110 -3.54 6.60 3.49
C GLY A 110 -2.69 7.19 4.62
N VAL A 111 -3.22 7.17 5.86
CA VAL A 111 -2.48 7.61 7.05
C VAL A 111 -1.25 6.74 7.33
N SER A 112 -1.40 5.42 7.23
CA SER A 112 -0.31 4.48 7.52
C SER A 112 0.78 4.53 6.45
N GLU A 113 0.41 4.61 5.16
CA GLU A 113 1.35 4.75 4.03
C GLU A 113 2.18 6.03 4.10
N ALA A 114 1.65 7.09 4.71
CA ALA A 114 2.36 8.36 4.89
C ALA A 114 3.65 8.23 5.71
N SER A 115 3.85 7.13 6.44
CA SER A 115 5.07 6.86 7.19
C SER A 115 6.27 6.50 6.30
N LEU A 116 6.03 5.88 5.14
CA LEU A 116 7.09 5.31 4.31
C LEU A 116 7.98 6.37 3.64
N PRO A 117 7.46 7.37 2.88
CA PRO A 117 8.33 8.26 2.12
C PRO A 117 9.32 9.05 2.98
N PRO A 118 8.90 9.78 4.05
CA PRO A 118 9.84 10.59 4.83
C PRO A 118 10.90 9.73 5.53
N ALA A 119 10.51 8.59 6.09
CA ALA A 119 11.44 7.71 6.77
C ALA A 119 12.40 7.03 5.78
N ALA A 120 11.95 6.64 4.59
CA ALA A 120 12.76 6.02 3.55
C ALA A 120 13.82 6.99 3.02
N TYR A 121 13.46 8.23 2.68
CA TYR A 121 14.42 9.23 2.22
C TYR A 121 15.45 9.57 3.30
N SER A 122 15.01 9.70 4.55
CA SER A 122 15.89 9.95 5.67
C SER A 122 16.89 8.81 5.90
N MET A 123 16.44 7.53 5.81
CA MET A 123 17.34 6.37 5.90
C MET A 123 18.33 6.32 4.75
N MET A 124 17.88 6.54 3.51
CA MET A 124 18.77 6.53 2.34
C MET A 124 19.83 7.61 2.43
N SER A 125 19.48 8.82 2.91
CA SER A 125 20.45 9.91 3.07
C SER A 125 21.56 9.61 4.10
N ASP A 126 21.24 8.80 5.14
CA ASP A 126 22.22 8.39 6.13
C ASP A 126 23.11 7.21 5.67
N TYR A 127 22.57 6.34 4.82
CA TYR A 127 23.27 5.13 4.40
C TYR A 127 24.16 5.33 3.18
N PHE A 128 23.81 6.23 2.29
CA PHE A 128 24.51 6.42 1.02
C PHE A 128 25.32 7.70 0.98
N SER A 129 26.45 7.63 0.28
CA SER A 129 27.23 8.82 -0.05
C SER A 129 26.47 9.70 -1.06
N GLN A 130 26.83 10.99 -1.16
CA GLN A 130 26.19 11.91 -2.12
C GLN A 130 26.26 11.41 -3.57
N LYS A 131 27.26 10.59 -3.93
CA LYS A 131 27.40 10.02 -5.28
C LYS A 131 26.46 8.85 -5.52
N GLN A 132 26.12 8.08 -4.49
CA GLN A 132 25.27 6.87 -4.59
C GLN A 132 23.80 7.15 -4.28
N LEU A 133 23.51 8.20 -3.52
CA LEU A 133 22.16 8.56 -3.10
C LEU A 133 21.19 8.73 -4.27
N PRO A 134 21.52 9.39 -5.39
CA PRO A 134 20.61 9.51 -6.52
C PRO A 134 20.20 8.15 -7.10
N LEU A 135 21.12 7.19 -7.16
CA LEU A 135 20.82 5.84 -7.63
C LEU A 135 19.87 5.11 -6.67
N ALA A 136 20.12 5.17 -5.37
CA ALA A 136 19.25 4.55 -4.36
C ALA A 136 17.83 5.14 -4.41
N VAL A 137 17.71 6.46 -4.52
CA VAL A 137 16.42 7.15 -4.67
C VAL A 137 15.74 6.78 -5.98
N GLY A 138 16.48 6.70 -7.09
CA GLY A 138 15.95 6.29 -8.38
C GLY A 138 15.36 4.88 -8.36
N ILE A 139 16.04 3.92 -7.69
CA ILE A 139 15.54 2.56 -7.50
C ILE A 139 14.25 2.60 -6.65
N PHE A 140 14.24 3.31 -5.54
CA PHE A 140 13.05 3.45 -4.69
C PHE A 140 11.87 4.07 -5.46
N GLN A 141 12.09 5.11 -6.23
CA GLN A 141 11.04 5.78 -7.01
C GLN A 141 10.51 4.93 -8.17
N SER A 142 11.32 4.02 -8.71
CA SER A 142 10.88 3.09 -9.77
C SER A 142 9.78 2.14 -9.30
N ALA A 143 9.65 1.93 -7.98
CA ALA A 143 8.62 1.10 -7.35
C ALA A 143 7.20 1.44 -7.81
N THR A 144 6.89 2.73 -7.98
CA THR A 144 5.56 3.17 -8.44
C THR A 144 5.24 2.65 -9.83
N PHE A 145 6.20 2.73 -10.76
CA PHE A 145 6.01 2.25 -12.13
C PHE A 145 5.89 0.73 -12.18
N PHE A 146 6.73 0.02 -11.44
CA PHE A 146 6.64 -1.44 -11.33
C PHE A 146 5.33 -1.88 -10.69
N GLY A 147 4.88 -1.21 -9.62
CA GLY A 147 3.63 -1.53 -8.95
C GLY A 147 2.41 -1.31 -9.84
N VAL A 148 2.31 -0.16 -10.49
CA VAL A 148 1.21 0.14 -11.42
C VAL A 148 1.24 -0.81 -12.62
N GLY A 149 2.41 -1.06 -13.21
CA GLY A 149 2.56 -1.99 -14.33
C GLY A 149 2.16 -3.42 -13.96
N PHE A 150 2.65 -3.91 -12.82
CA PHE A 150 2.32 -5.25 -12.33
C PHE A 150 0.82 -5.38 -12.01
N ALA A 151 0.24 -4.43 -11.30
CA ALA A 151 -1.18 -4.44 -10.99
C ALA A 151 -2.05 -4.42 -12.25
N SER A 152 -1.67 -3.65 -13.26
CA SER A 152 -2.42 -3.58 -14.53
C SER A 152 -2.28 -4.88 -15.35
N PHE A 153 -1.05 -5.42 -15.43
CA PHE A 153 -0.77 -6.60 -16.25
C PHE A 153 -1.28 -7.91 -15.61
N VAL A 154 -1.16 -8.06 -14.29
CA VAL A 154 -1.57 -9.26 -13.56
C VAL A 154 -2.94 -9.07 -12.91
N GLY A 155 -3.18 -7.91 -12.29
CA GLY A 155 -4.40 -7.63 -11.55
C GLY A 155 -5.61 -7.50 -12.46
N GLY A 156 -5.48 -6.87 -13.63
CA GLY A 156 -6.58 -6.75 -14.59
C GLY A 156 -7.18 -8.10 -15.00
N PRO A 157 -6.41 -9.03 -15.58
CA PRO A 157 -6.88 -10.37 -15.92
C PRO A 157 -7.37 -11.17 -14.71
N LEU A 158 -6.73 -11.03 -13.55
CA LEU A 158 -7.17 -11.69 -12.31
C LEU A 158 -8.57 -11.22 -11.88
N ILE A 159 -8.81 -9.90 -11.89
CA ILE A 159 -10.11 -9.33 -11.53
C ILE A 159 -11.18 -9.81 -12.52
N GLN A 160 -10.91 -9.78 -13.83
CA GLN A 160 -11.83 -10.30 -14.84
C GLN A 160 -12.16 -11.78 -14.60
N HIS A 161 -11.17 -12.59 -14.27
CA HIS A 161 -11.37 -14.00 -13.97
C HIS A 161 -12.24 -14.19 -12.72
N LEU A 162 -12.00 -13.42 -11.67
CA LEU A 162 -12.78 -13.47 -10.43
C LEU A 162 -14.22 -13.00 -10.65
N GLU A 163 -14.46 -12.01 -11.51
CA GLU A 163 -15.82 -11.54 -11.85
C GLU A 163 -16.65 -12.57 -12.60
N MET A 164 -16.02 -13.51 -13.30
CA MET A 164 -16.69 -14.61 -13.98
C MET A 164 -17.11 -15.75 -13.04
N GLN A 165 -16.62 -15.75 -11.81
CA GLN A 165 -16.95 -16.77 -10.82
C GLN A 165 -18.24 -16.40 -10.08
N PRO A 166 -19.11 -17.37 -9.73
CA PRO A 166 -20.15 -17.14 -8.75
C PRO A 166 -19.51 -16.75 -7.43
N ALA A 167 -20.27 -16.07 -6.55
CA ALA A 167 -19.77 -15.54 -5.26
C ALA A 167 -18.76 -16.47 -4.60
N LEU A 168 -17.58 -15.93 -4.27
CA LEU A 168 -16.51 -16.69 -3.64
C LEU A 168 -16.88 -16.95 -2.18
N VAL A 169 -17.18 -18.21 -1.85
CA VAL A 169 -17.44 -18.63 -0.48
C VAL A 169 -16.11 -18.91 0.20
N VAL A 170 -15.66 -18.00 1.07
CA VAL A 170 -14.45 -18.22 1.87
C VAL A 170 -14.87 -18.83 3.22
N PRO A 171 -14.33 -20.01 3.61
CA PRO A 171 -14.82 -20.79 4.77
C PRO A 171 -14.93 -20.04 6.11
N ILE A 172 -14.23 -18.92 6.28
CA ILE A 172 -14.20 -18.14 7.54
C ILE A 172 -14.95 -16.81 7.40
N VAL A 173 -15.10 -16.29 6.18
CA VAL A 173 -15.60 -14.92 5.92
C VAL A 173 -17.01 -14.93 5.33
N GLY A 174 -17.45 -16.07 4.77
CA GLY A 174 -18.75 -16.20 4.08
C GLY A 174 -18.70 -15.76 2.62
N ASP A 175 -19.81 -15.27 2.10
CA ASP A 175 -19.92 -14.83 0.71
C ASP A 175 -19.17 -13.52 0.50
N MET A 176 -18.18 -13.56 -0.37
CA MET A 176 -17.35 -12.41 -0.71
C MET A 176 -17.56 -11.96 -2.15
N TYR A 177 -17.63 -10.67 -2.38
CA TYR A 177 -17.53 -10.10 -3.71
C TYR A 177 -16.13 -10.32 -4.31
N PRO A 178 -15.98 -10.50 -5.61
CA PRO A 178 -14.68 -10.70 -6.27
C PRO A 178 -13.64 -9.62 -5.93
N TRP A 179 -14.05 -8.36 -5.82
CA TRP A 179 -13.17 -7.26 -5.46
C TRP A 179 -12.68 -7.32 -4.00
N GLN A 180 -13.45 -7.92 -3.10
CA GLN A 180 -13.03 -8.14 -1.71
C GLN A 180 -11.86 -9.13 -1.65
N ALA A 181 -11.91 -10.20 -2.42
CA ALA A 181 -10.81 -11.17 -2.51
C ALA A 181 -9.51 -10.53 -3.02
N ALA A 182 -9.61 -9.59 -3.97
CA ALA A 182 -8.43 -8.87 -4.45
C ALA A 182 -7.73 -8.07 -3.34
N PHE A 183 -8.45 -7.46 -2.41
CA PHE A 183 -7.85 -6.77 -1.26
C PHE A 183 -7.14 -7.72 -0.29
N LEU A 184 -7.61 -8.95 -0.11
CA LEU A 184 -6.89 -9.95 0.68
C LEU A 184 -5.58 -10.34 0.00
N VAL A 185 -5.62 -10.61 -1.30
CA VAL A 185 -4.45 -11.01 -2.08
C VAL A 185 -3.37 -9.91 -2.07
N VAL A 186 -3.77 -8.64 -2.11
CA VAL A 186 -2.84 -7.50 -2.11
C VAL A 186 -2.37 -7.13 -0.70
N GLY A 187 -3.25 -7.20 0.29
CA GLY A 187 -2.92 -6.82 1.67
C GLY A 187 -1.99 -7.79 2.38
N LEU A 188 -2.20 -9.10 2.23
CA LEU A 188 -1.44 -10.12 2.95
C LEU A 188 0.08 -10.10 2.67
N PRO A 189 0.57 -9.97 1.42
CA PRO A 189 2.00 -9.91 1.14
C PRO A 189 2.72 -8.76 1.84
N GLY A 190 2.05 -7.64 2.07
CA GLY A 190 2.63 -6.51 2.79
C GLY A 190 3.02 -6.84 4.24
N VAL A 191 2.31 -7.76 4.90
CA VAL A 191 2.67 -8.22 6.25
C VAL A 191 4.06 -8.90 6.23
N LEU A 192 4.38 -9.68 5.20
CA LEU A 192 5.70 -10.29 5.05
C LEU A 192 6.79 -9.22 4.87
N VAL A 193 6.49 -8.18 4.07
CA VAL A 193 7.43 -7.06 3.88
C VAL A 193 7.62 -6.25 5.16
N ALA A 194 6.58 -6.12 6.01
CA ALA A 194 6.71 -5.50 7.32
C ALA A 194 7.72 -6.25 8.22
N VAL A 195 7.70 -7.59 8.17
CA VAL A 195 8.66 -8.44 8.91
C VAL A 195 10.08 -8.27 8.34
N LEU A 196 10.24 -8.17 7.01
CA LEU A 196 11.56 -7.92 6.39
C LEU A 196 12.10 -6.52 6.73
N ALA A 197 11.23 -5.55 6.96
CA ALA A 197 11.60 -4.19 7.35
C ALA A 197 11.93 -4.06 8.84
N ALA A 198 11.47 -5.00 9.68
CA ALA A 198 11.69 -5.06 11.13
C ALA A 198 12.99 -5.78 11.47
#